data_919be3752941e7d42c769c9d3506a635
#
_entry.id   919be3752941e7d42c769c9d3506a635
#
_cell.length_a   1.000
_cell.length_b   1.000
_cell.length_c   1.000
_cell.angle_alpha   90.00
_cell.angle_beta   90.00
_cell.angle_gamma   90.00
#
_symmetry.space_group_name_H-M   'P 1'
#
loop_
_entity.id
_entity.type
_entity.pdbx_description
1 polymer ?
#
loop_
_entity_poly.entity_id
_entity_poly.type
_entity_poly.pdbx_seq_one_letter_code
_entity_poly.pdbx_strand_id
1 'polypeptide(L)'
;MSQFFTEYLAHNDFFGVVLSIVMFRIGMVINKKTKIPLLNPLLLAIVFCICFLKITGISYDDFNLGGKYISFLIAPITVALVVSLYRNIDRLKANLLPILVGVIVGSAVAIVSAYFLSKLFHFDRNLTLAMMPQSVTTPIAKSLTEEYVSKFGADDVTIKTYAAITAITVILRGTVGAIFGPTIMKLIRVKDSVAVGIGIGTASHAMGTSKAIEMGEVEGAMSGLSIAIAGICTVVLMPLFVMLFIK
;
A
#
# COMPACT_ATOMS: atom_id res chain seq x y z
N MET A 1 -31.21 13.74 13.13
CA MET A 1 -30.62 12.65 12.32
C MET A 1 -29.20 12.32 12.78
N SER A 2 -28.34 13.32 13.06
CA SER A 2 -26.97 13.10 13.58
C SER A 2 -26.92 12.34 14.90
N GLN A 3 -27.79 12.65 15.87
CA GLN A 3 -27.82 11.99 17.19
C GLN A 3 -28.14 10.49 17.10
N PHE A 4 -29.06 10.08 16.23
CA PHE A 4 -29.35 8.66 16.00
C PHE A 4 -28.14 7.90 15.45
N PHE A 5 -27.42 8.48 14.49
CA PHE A 5 -26.22 7.86 13.93
C PHE A 5 -25.08 7.77 14.95
N THR A 6 -24.89 8.80 15.78
CA THR A 6 -23.82 8.82 16.77
C THR A 6 -24.11 7.91 17.98
N GLU A 7 -25.35 7.88 18.45
CA GLU A 7 -25.72 7.22 19.69
C GLU A 7 -25.99 5.70 19.53
N TYR A 8 -26.57 5.28 18.38
CA TYR A 8 -26.97 3.88 18.18
C TYR A 8 -26.12 3.13 17.15
N LEU A 9 -25.63 3.79 16.11
CA LEU A 9 -24.84 3.13 15.06
C LEU A 9 -23.35 3.16 15.33
N ALA A 10 -22.81 4.28 15.80
CA ALA A 10 -21.36 4.45 15.95
C ALA A 10 -20.76 3.51 16.99
N HIS A 11 -21.47 3.22 18.08
CA HIS A 11 -21.01 2.34 19.16
C HIS A 11 -21.23 0.85 18.87
N ASN A 12 -21.71 0.50 17.68
CA ASN A 12 -21.88 -0.89 17.29
C ASN A 12 -20.59 -1.43 16.65
N ASP A 13 -20.05 -2.51 17.21
CA ASP A 13 -18.84 -3.18 16.74
C ASP A 13 -18.89 -3.60 15.25
N PHE A 14 -20.06 -3.79 14.67
CA PHE A 14 -20.21 -4.15 13.26
C PHE A 14 -20.36 -2.96 12.33
N PHE A 15 -20.57 -1.75 12.86
CA PHE A 15 -20.79 -0.55 12.03
C PHE A 15 -19.64 -0.32 11.03
N GLY A 16 -18.40 -0.32 11.50
CA GLY A 16 -17.24 -0.09 10.63
C GLY A 16 -17.06 -1.16 9.55
N VAL A 17 -17.39 -2.43 9.87
CA VAL A 17 -17.35 -3.54 8.90
C VAL A 17 -18.41 -3.33 7.82
N VAL A 18 -19.66 -3.09 8.23
CA VAL A 18 -20.79 -2.93 7.30
C VAL A 18 -20.58 -1.70 6.42
N LEU A 19 -20.19 -0.57 7.01
CA LEU A 19 -19.91 0.66 6.26
C LEU A 19 -18.82 0.41 5.20
N SER A 20 -17.71 -0.23 5.57
CA SER A 20 -16.62 -0.52 4.64
C SER A 20 -17.08 -1.39 3.47
N ILE A 21 -17.83 -2.45 3.74
CA ILE A 21 -18.35 -3.37 2.71
C ILE A 21 -19.34 -2.63 1.79
N VAL A 22 -20.27 -1.87 2.34
CA VAL A 22 -21.27 -1.11 1.57
C VAL A 22 -20.58 -0.10 0.65
N MET A 23 -19.66 0.71 1.19
CA MET A 23 -18.95 1.71 0.40
C MET A 23 -18.07 1.07 -0.69
N PHE A 24 -17.45 -0.07 -0.41
CA PHE A 24 -16.71 -0.82 -1.41
C PHE A 24 -17.65 -1.37 -2.51
N ARG A 25 -18.82 -1.89 -2.15
CA ARG A 25 -19.82 -2.35 -3.15
C ARG A 25 -20.34 -1.21 -4.02
N ILE A 26 -20.57 -0.04 -3.45
CA ILE A 26 -20.92 1.17 -4.22
C ILE A 26 -19.79 1.52 -5.20
N GLY A 27 -18.53 1.53 -4.72
CA GLY A 27 -17.35 1.74 -5.54
C GLY A 27 -17.25 0.75 -6.71
N MET A 28 -17.51 -0.55 -6.47
CA MET A 28 -17.54 -1.58 -7.50
C MET A 28 -18.61 -1.32 -8.56
N VAL A 29 -19.83 -0.93 -8.15
CA VAL A 29 -20.92 -0.63 -9.09
C VAL A 29 -20.56 0.57 -9.97
N ILE A 30 -19.99 1.62 -9.39
CA ILE A 30 -19.55 2.81 -10.13
C ILE A 30 -18.44 2.44 -11.13
N ASN A 31 -17.41 1.73 -10.68
CA ASN A 31 -16.30 1.31 -11.55
C ASN A 31 -16.80 0.43 -12.72
N LYS A 32 -17.69 -0.54 -12.43
CA LYS A 32 -18.27 -1.41 -13.47
C LYS A 32 -19.07 -0.62 -14.52
N LYS A 33 -19.77 0.43 -14.12
CA LYS A 33 -20.56 1.28 -15.03
C LYS A 33 -19.68 2.24 -15.82
N THR A 34 -18.72 2.88 -15.17
CA THR A 34 -17.89 3.92 -15.78
C THR A 34 -16.71 3.36 -16.56
N LYS A 35 -16.18 2.20 -16.15
CA LYS A 35 -14.96 1.58 -16.68
C LYS A 35 -13.73 2.51 -16.65
N ILE A 36 -13.78 3.57 -15.85
CA ILE A 36 -12.67 4.52 -15.70
C ILE A 36 -11.67 3.94 -14.69
N PRO A 37 -10.41 3.68 -15.07
CA PRO A 37 -9.41 3.10 -14.17
C PRO A 37 -9.18 3.92 -12.90
N LEU A 38 -9.27 5.24 -12.99
CA LEU A 38 -9.09 6.15 -11.85
C LEU A 38 -10.19 6.00 -10.79
N LEU A 39 -11.41 5.58 -11.18
CA LEU A 39 -12.52 5.28 -10.26
C LEU A 39 -12.39 3.86 -9.70
N ASN A 40 -11.21 3.54 -9.16
CA ASN A 40 -10.94 2.25 -8.52
C ASN A 40 -11.88 2.04 -7.32
N PRO A 41 -12.51 0.85 -7.18
CA PRO A 41 -13.46 0.57 -6.10
C PRO A 41 -12.91 0.85 -4.70
N LEU A 42 -11.63 0.53 -4.46
CA LEU A 42 -11.00 0.75 -3.16
C LEU A 42 -10.83 2.25 -2.87
N LEU A 43 -10.35 3.02 -3.85
CA LEU A 43 -10.21 4.47 -3.70
C LEU A 43 -11.57 5.12 -3.44
N LEU A 44 -12.60 4.75 -4.20
CA LEU A 44 -13.96 5.24 -3.98
C LEU A 44 -14.49 4.87 -2.60
N ALA A 45 -14.25 3.64 -2.13
CA ALA A 45 -14.67 3.21 -0.80
C ALA A 45 -14.02 4.05 0.30
N ILE A 46 -12.72 4.32 0.20
CA ILE A 46 -11.99 5.17 1.16
C ILE A 46 -12.61 6.58 1.18
N VAL A 47 -12.78 7.21 0.01
CA VAL A 47 -13.36 8.56 -0.09
C VAL A 47 -14.77 8.59 0.48
N PHE A 48 -15.62 7.62 0.12
CA PHE A 48 -16.99 7.56 0.61
C PHE A 48 -17.08 7.31 2.12
N CYS A 49 -16.21 6.45 2.70
CA CYS A 49 -16.12 6.28 4.14
C CYS A 49 -15.72 7.59 4.83
N ILE A 50 -14.69 8.28 4.33
CA ILE A 50 -14.25 9.56 4.90
C ILE A 50 -15.38 10.61 4.83
N CYS A 51 -16.03 10.73 3.67
CA CYS A 51 -17.15 11.66 3.49
C CYS A 51 -18.30 11.32 4.43
N PHE A 52 -18.66 10.04 4.54
CA PHE A 52 -19.74 9.59 5.43
C PHE A 52 -19.44 9.94 6.89
N LEU A 53 -18.25 9.61 7.40
CA LEU A 53 -17.85 9.92 8.77
C LEU A 53 -17.85 11.42 9.04
N LYS A 54 -17.36 12.24 8.09
CA LYS A 54 -17.39 13.70 8.21
C LYS A 54 -18.80 14.29 8.22
N ILE A 55 -19.71 13.79 7.37
CA ILE A 55 -21.09 14.29 7.27
C ILE A 55 -21.89 13.89 8.51
N THR A 56 -21.67 12.67 9.02
CA THR A 56 -22.41 12.17 10.20
C THR A 56 -21.83 12.63 11.52
N GLY A 57 -20.57 13.11 11.54
CA GLY A 57 -19.86 13.50 12.76
C GLY A 57 -19.36 12.32 13.60
N ILE A 58 -19.38 11.09 13.04
CA ILE A 58 -18.86 9.89 13.71
C ILE A 58 -17.35 9.95 13.73
N SER A 59 -16.76 9.66 14.91
CA SER A 59 -15.31 9.65 15.07
C SER A 59 -14.64 8.46 14.33
N TYR A 60 -13.36 8.61 14.01
CA TYR A 60 -12.58 7.48 13.48
C TYR A 60 -12.48 6.33 14.49
N ASP A 61 -12.41 6.64 15.79
CA ASP A 61 -12.31 5.63 16.84
C ASP A 61 -13.57 4.75 16.91
N ASP A 62 -14.75 5.36 16.79
CA ASP A 62 -16.02 4.63 16.73
C ASP A 62 -16.10 3.75 15.46
N PHE A 63 -15.72 4.28 14.31
CA PHE A 63 -15.61 3.49 13.07
C PHE A 63 -14.64 2.31 13.24
N ASN A 64 -13.52 2.54 13.90
CA ASN A 64 -12.45 1.54 14.06
C ASN A 64 -12.82 0.44 15.07
N LEU A 65 -13.86 0.59 15.88
CA LEU A 65 -14.41 -0.52 16.68
C LEU A 65 -14.77 -1.71 15.80
N GLY A 66 -15.35 -1.45 14.62
CA GLY A 66 -15.61 -2.46 13.60
C GLY A 66 -14.44 -2.67 12.63
N GLY A 67 -13.76 -1.58 12.23
CA GLY A 67 -12.64 -1.62 11.29
C GLY A 67 -11.51 -2.56 11.67
N LYS A 68 -11.24 -2.72 12.98
CA LYS A 68 -10.24 -3.67 13.52
C LYS A 68 -10.49 -5.13 13.10
N TYR A 69 -11.75 -5.55 12.93
CA TYR A 69 -12.05 -6.92 12.48
C TYR A 69 -11.65 -7.16 11.02
N ILE A 70 -11.79 -6.14 10.16
CA ILE A 70 -11.29 -6.22 8.78
C ILE A 70 -9.76 -6.26 8.81
N SER A 71 -9.11 -5.44 9.64
CA SER A 71 -7.66 -5.42 9.80
C SER A 71 -7.11 -6.74 10.33
N PHE A 72 -7.85 -7.43 11.20
CA PHE A 72 -7.48 -8.76 11.70
C PHE A 72 -7.35 -9.79 10.57
N LEU A 73 -8.14 -9.66 9.50
CA LEU A 73 -8.07 -10.57 8.33
C LEU A 73 -6.78 -10.41 7.51
N ILE A 74 -5.98 -9.37 7.74
CA ILE A 74 -4.71 -9.17 7.01
C ILE A 74 -3.76 -10.36 7.27
N ALA A 75 -3.67 -10.84 8.50
CA ALA A 75 -2.78 -11.94 8.84
C ALA A 75 -3.16 -13.26 8.13
N PRO A 76 -4.39 -13.76 8.20
CA PRO A 76 -4.77 -14.98 7.48
C PRO A 76 -4.71 -14.82 5.95
N ILE A 77 -5.02 -13.64 5.40
CA ILE A 77 -4.87 -13.38 3.95
C ILE A 77 -3.40 -13.44 3.54
N THR A 78 -2.50 -12.89 4.35
CA THR A 78 -1.06 -12.94 4.09
C THR A 78 -0.57 -14.40 4.07
N VAL A 79 -1.04 -15.24 5.00
CA VAL A 79 -0.72 -16.68 5.00
C VAL A 79 -1.29 -17.37 3.76
N ALA A 80 -2.51 -17.03 3.34
CA ALA A 80 -3.11 -17.60 2.13
C ALA A 80 -2.30 -17.28 0.86
N LEU A 81 -1.69 -16.09 0.78
CA LEU A 81 -0.78 -15.75 -0.33
C LEU A 81 0.46 -16.65 -0.37
N VAL A 82 0.97 -17.10 0.78
CA VAL A 82 2.09 -18.05 0.85
C VAL A 82 1.73 -19.41 0.24
N VAL A 83 0.48 -19.84 0.35
CA VAL A 83 0.01 -21.09 -0.31
C VAL A 83 0.12 -20.98 -1.83
N SER A 84 -0.30 -19.87 -2.41
CA SER A 84 -0.15 -19.61 -3.84
C SER A 84 1.32 -19.58 -4.27
N LEU A 85 2.18 -18.99 -3.46
CA LEU A 85 3.63 -19.00 -3.67
C LEU A 85 4.20 -20.44 -3.64
N TYR A 86 3.79 -21.26 -2.66
CA TYR A 86 4.25 -22.64 -2.54
C TYR A 86 3.87 -23.48 -3.76
N ARG A 87 2.68 -23.28 -4.32
CA ARG A 87 2.25 -23.94 -5.57
C ARG A 87 3.12 -23.58 -6.78
N ASN A 88 3.77 -22.43 -6.74
CA ASN A 88 4.66 -21.94 -7.81
C ASN A 88 6.15 -22.03 -7.42
N ILE A 89 6.50 -22.89 -6.45
CA ILE A 89 7.86 -22.97 -5.87
C ILE A 89 8.94 -23.32 -6.91
N ASP A 90 8.63 -24.13 -7.90
CA ASP A 90 9.57 -24.52 -8.94
C ASP A 90 9.90 -23.34 -9.86
N ARG A 91 8.91 -22.53 -10.20
CA ARG A 91 9.12 -21.26 -10.94
C ARG A 91 9.94 -20.27 -10.13
N LEU A 92 9.67 -20.19 -8.83
CA LEU A 92 10.47 -19.37 -7.91
C LEU A 92 11.94 -19.81 -7.92
N LYS A 93 12.20 -21.11 -7.72
CA LYS A 93 13.57 -21.67 -7.70
C LYS A 93 14.31 -21.45 -9.02
N ALA A 94 13.62 -21.66 -10.15
CA ALA A 94 14.19 -21.45 -11.49
C ALA A 94 14.55 -19.97 -11.77
N ASN A 95 13.86 -19.02 -11.13
CA ASN A 95 14.04 -17.58 -11.36
C ASN A 95 14.54 -16.82 -10.13
N LEU A 96 15.10 -17.50 -9.14
CA LEU A 96 15.46 -16.90 -7.85
C LEU A 96 16.38 -15.69 -7.99
N LEU A 97 17.47 -15.83 -8.77
CA LEU A 97 18.43 -14.75 -8.95
C LEU A 97 17.83 -13.54 -9.69
N PRO A 98 17.16 -13.68 -10.84
CA PRO A 98 16.43 -12.57 -11.47
C PRO A 98 15.41 -11.89 -10.55
N ILE A 99 14.67 -12.66 -9.74
CA ILE A 99 13.69 -12.14 -8.79
C ILE A 99 14.38 -11.27 -7.74
N LEU A 100 15.41 -11.79 -7.08
CA LEU A 100 16.15 -11.06 -6.04
C LEU A 100 16.77 -9.77 -6.60
N VAL A 101 17.46 -9.85 -7.72
CA VAL A 101 18.07 -8.67 -8.37
C VAL A 101 16.99 -7.66 -8.76
N GLY A 102 15.91 -8.11 -9.37
CA GLY A 102 14.79 -7.23 -9.77
C GLY A 102 14.17 -6.49 -8.60
N VAL A 103 13.91 -7.19 -7.48
CA VAL A 103 13.33 -6.56 -6.28
C VAL A 103 14.31 -5.62 -5.59
N ILE A 104 15.59 -6.00 -5.46
CA ILE A 104 16.61 -5.14 -4.85
C ILE A 104 16.77 -3.84 -5.66
N VAL A 105 16.95 -3.96 -6.98
CA VAL A 105 17.08 -2.80 -7.87
C VAL A 105 15.78 -1.97 -7.85
N GLY A 106 14.62 -2.60 -7.92
CA GLY A 106 13.33 -1.92 -7.88
C GLY A 106 13.13 -1.15 -6.56
N SER A 107 13.49 -1.74 -5.43
CA SER A 107 13.43 -1.09 -4.11
C SER A 107 14.41 0.09 -4.01
N ALA A 108 15.64 -0.09 -4.50
CA ALA A 108 16.62 0.98 -4.54
C ALA A 108 16.16 2.15 -5.41
N VAL A 109 15.67 1.87 -6.62
CA VAL A 109 15.12 2.89 -7.53
C VAL A 109 13.92 3.61 -6.90
N ALA A 110 13.06 2.89 -6.16
CA ALA A 110 11.92 3.48 -5.47
C ALA A 110 12.35 4.51 -4.41
N ILE A 111 13.33 4.16 -3.56
CA ILE A 111 13.87 5.05 -2.52
C ILE A 111 14.57 6.27 -3.16
N VAL A 112 15.46 6.01 -4.13
CA VAL A 112 16.23 7.05 -4.82
C VAL A 112 15.32 8.02 -5.57
N SER A 113 14.34 7.52 -6.32
CA SER A 113 13.40 8.37 -7.05
C SER A 113 12.55 9.22 -6.10
N ALA A 114 12.08 8.65 -4.98
CA ALA A 114 11.35 9.40 -3.97
C ALA A 114 12.21 10.52 -3.36
N TYR A 115 13.48 10.24 -3.05
CA TYR A 115 14.42 11.23 -2.56
C TYR A 115 14.65 12.37 -3.56
N PHE A 116 14.99 12.06 -4.82
CA PHE A 116 15.25 13.10 -5.82
C PHE A 116 14.00 13.92 -6.15
N LEU A 117 12.82 13.30 -6.23
CA LEU A 117 11.56 14.02 -6.38
C LEU A 117 11.29 14.93 -5.19
N SER A 118 11.51 14.47 -3.96
CA SER A 118 11.36 15.30 -2.77
C SER A 118 12.29 16.52 -2.80
N LYS A 119 13.52 16.36 -3.28
CA LYS A 119 14.46 17.48 -3.47
C LYS A 119 14.01 18.42 -4.58
N LEU A 120 13.51 17.89 -5.69
CA LEU A 120 12.99 18.71 -6.81
C LEU A 120 11.82 19.60 -6.37
N PHE A 121 10.94 19.06 -5.51
CA PHE A 121 9.79 19.79 -4.97
C PHE A 121 10.12 20.57 -3.68
N HIS A 122 11.38 20.65 -3.29
CA HIS A 122 11.86 21.38 -2.10
C HIS A 122 11.17 20.93 -0.81
N PHE A 123 10.88 19.65 -0.68
CA PHE A 123 10.33 19.09 0.55
C PHE A 123 11.34 19.18 1.68
N ASP A 124 10.87 19.41 2.90
CA ASP A 124 11.70 19.37 4.08
C ASP A 124 12.25 17.97 4.34
N ARG A 125 13.17 17.87 5.29
CA ARG A 125 13.81 16.59 5.63
C ARG A 125 12.81 15.54 6.10
N ASN A 126 11.88 15.91 6.98
CA ASN A 126 10.94 14.95 7.57
C ASN A 126 9.95 14.43 6.51
N LEU A 127 9.47 15.30 5.62
CA LEU A 127 8.62 14.90 4.51
C LEU A 127 9.38 14.02 3.52
N THR A 128 10.66 14.32 3.25
CA THR A 128 11.51 13.47 2.41
C THR A 128 11.64 12.07 3.01
N LEU A 129 11.91 11.96 4.33
CA LEU A 129 11.98 10.69 5.04
C LEU A 129 10.65 9.92 5.00
N ALA A 130 9.53 10.64 5.08
CA ALA A 130 8.19 10.06 4.98
C ALA A 130 7.87 9.51 3.58
N MET A 131 8.42 10.12 2.53
CA MET A 131 8.18 9.73 1.14
C MET A 131 9.06 8.56 0.66
N MET A 132 10.26 8.37 1.24
CA MET A 132 11.22 7.37 0.77
C MET A 132 10.71 5.92 0.87
N PRO A 133 10.08 5.46 1.96
CA PRO A 133 9.65 4.07 2.12
C PRO A 133 8.29 3.76 1.50
N GLN A 134 7.72 4.63 0.66
CA GLN A 134 6.35 4.51 0.14
C GLN A 134 6.07 3.28 -0.74
N SER A 135 7.12 2.52 -1.15
CA SER A 135 6.96 1.34 -2.04
C SER A 135 6.60 0.07 -1.31
N VAL A 136 6.71 0.04 0.02
CA VAL A 136 6.42 -1.14 0.82
C VAL A 136 5.08 -1.04 1.55
N THR A 137 4.74 -2.05 2.35
CA THR A 137 3.47 -2.06 3.07
C THR A 137 3.40 -0.93 4.11
N THR A 138 2.21 -0.41 4.34
CA THR A 138 1.98 0.71 5.26
C THR A 138 2.61 0.51 6.66
N PRO A 139 2.54 -0.66 7.31
CA PRO A 139 3.19 -0.87 8.61
C PRO A 139 4.71 -0.68 8.54
N ILE A 140 5.38 -1.27 7.55
CA ILE A 140 6.84 -1.16 7.38
C ILE A 140 7.23 0.29 7.08
N ALA A 141 6.52 0.93 6.16
CA ALA A 141 6.79 2.31 5.78
C ALA A 141 6.63 3.29 6.96
N LYS A 142 5.54 3.13 7.74
CA LYS A 142 5.32 3.94 8.94
C LYS A 142 6.41 3.76 9.99
N SER A 143 6.76 2.51 10.32
CA SER A 143 7.81 2.23 11.30
C SER A 143 9.14 2.84 10.90
N LEU A 144 9.52 2.76 9.62
CA LEU A 144 10.73 3.41 9.11
C LEU A 144 10.65 4.94 9.23
N THR A 145 9.51 5.53 8.88
CA THR A 145 9.31 6.98 9.01
C THR A 145 9.39 7.43 10.47
N GLU A 146 8.71 6.74 11.37
CA GLU A 146 8.72 7.03 12.81
C GLU A 146 10.15 6.95 13.38
N GLU A 147 10.89 5.90 13.02
CA GLU A 147 12.28 5.71 13.42
C GLU A 147 13.18 6.85 12.95
N TYR A 148 13.13 7.18 11.65
CA TYR A 148 14.06 8.18 11.10
C TYR A 148 13.68 9.61 11.45
N VAL A 149 12.40 9.96 11.47
CA VAL A 149 11.95 11.29 11.90
C VAL A 149 12.28 11.52 13.37
N SER A 150 12.14 10.50 14.23
CA SER A 150 12.55 10.54 15.63
C SER A 150 14.06 10.73 15.79
N LYS A 151 14.91 10.02 15.03
CA LYS A 151 16.37 10.16 15.05
C LYS A 151 16.87 11.57 14.77
N PHE A 152 16.09 12.36 14.03
CA PHE A 152 16.41 13.75 13.74
C PHE A 152 15.79 14.76 14.72
N GLY A 153 15.30 14.30 15.87
CA GLY A 153 14.89 15.14 17.00
C GLY A 153 13.50 15.72 16.89
N ALA A 154 12.61 15.12 16.10
CA ALA A 154 11.21 15.53 16.03
C ALA A 154 10.44 15.14 17.30
N ASP A 155 9.46 15.94 17.68
CA ASP A 155 8.52 15.63 18.76
C ASP A 155 7.47 14.59 18.35
N ASP A 156 6.78 14.00 19.32
CA ASP A 156 5.80 12.94 19.11
C ASP A 156 4.66 13.31 18.14
N VAL A 157 4.24 14.58 18.16
CA VAL A 157 3.17 15.07 17.27
C VAL A 157 3.66 15.09 15.84
N THR A 158 4.87 15.57 15.62
CA THR A 158 5.53 15.59 14.31
C THR A 158 5.74 14.18 13.79
N ILE A 159 6.25 13.24 14.60
CA ILE A 159 6.45 11.84 14.23
C ILE A 159 5.14 11.21 13.75
N LYS A 160 4.07 11.33 14.53
CA LYS A 160 2.74 10.80 14.19
C LYS A 160 2.18 11.43 12.90
N THR A 161 2.41 12.73 12.72
CA THR A 161 1.97 13.45 11.51
C THR A 161 2.64 12.90 10.26
N TYR A 162 3.96 12.76 10.26
CA TYR A 162 4.68 12.22 9.11
C TYR A 162 4.42 10.73 8.87
N ALA A 163 4.20 9.95 9.93
CA ALA A 163 3.74 8.56 9.80
C ALA A 163 2.36 8.46 9.13
N ALA A 164 1.45 9.40 9.43
CA ALA A 164 0.16 9.48 8.76
C ALA A 164 0.30 9.89 7.28
N ILE A 165 1.17 10.84 6.97
CA ILE A 165 1.50 11.23 5.58
C ILE A 165 2.07 10.03 4.82
N THR A 166 2.99 9.28 5.42
CA THR A 166 3.53 8.05 4.83
C THR A 166 2.42 7.06 4.50
N ALA A 167 1.46 6.84 5.40
CA ALA A 167 0.34 5.94 5.13
C ALA A 167 -0.49 6.38 3.92
N ILE A 168 -0.76 7.69 3.79
CA ILE A 168 -1.47 8.26 2.65
C ILE A 168 -0.69 8.04 1.35
N THR A 169 0.62 8.32 1.36
CA THR A 169 1.45 8.17 0.16
C THR A 169 1.61 6.73 -0.28
N VAL A 170 1.72 5.78 0.66
CA VAL A 170 1.71 4.34 0.38
C VAL A 170 0.40 3.94 -0.32
N ILE A 171 -0.75 4.37 0.20
CA ILE A 171 -2.06 4.07 -0.38
C ILE A 171 -2.17 4.68 -1.79
N LEU A 172 -1.80 5.94 -1.97
CA LEU A 172 -1.84 6.61 -3.27
C LEU A 172 -0.94 5.90 -4.29
N ARG A 173 0.30 5.58 -3.91
CA ARG A 173 1.24 4.85 -4.78
C ARG A 173 0.71 3.48 -5.16
N GLY A 174 0.22 2.73 -4.17
CA GLY A 174 -0.37 1.41 -4.42
C GLY A 174 -1.55 1.47 -5.37
N THR A 175 -2.43 2.46 -5.20
CA THR A 175 -3.58 2.69 -6.08
C THR A 175 -3.14 3.02 -7.51
N VAL A 176 -2.22 3.97 -7.66
CA VAL A 176 -1.66 4.35 -8.97
C VAL A 176 -1.02 3.14 -9.66
N GLY A 177 -0.23 2.36 -8.91
CA GLY A 177 0.40 1.16 -9.46
C GLY A 177 -0.58 0.05 -9.82
N ALA A 178 -1.64 -0.16 -9.05
CA ALA A 178 -2.70 -1.12 -9.39
C ALA A 178 -3.46 -0.71 -10.67
N ILE A 179 -3.66 0.59 -10.87
CA ILE A 179 -4.36 1.13 -12.04
C ILE A 179 -3.47 1.06 -13.29
N PHE A 180 -2.26 1.60 -13.20
CA PHE A 180 -1.40 1.81 -14.36
C PHE A 180 -0.37 0.68 -14.57
N GLY A 181 -0.04 -0.09 -13.54
CA GLY A 181 0.96 -1.16 -13.62
C GLY A 181 0.75 -2.12 -14.79
N PRO A 182 -0.45 -2.73 -14.97
CA PRO A 182 -0.70 -3.62 -16.10
C PRO A 182 -0.54 -2.94 -17.47
N THR A 183 -0.94 -1.68 -17.57
CA THR A 183 -0.81 -0.89 -18.81
C THR A 183 0.66 -0.58 -19.10
N ILE A 184 1.42 -0.20 -18.09
CA ILE A 184 2.86 0.06 -18.21
C ILE A 184 3.59 -1.21 -18.64
N MET A 185 3.31 -2.37 -18.01
CA MET A 185 3.93 -3.65 -18.39
C MET A 185 3.67 -4.01 -19.86
N LYS A 186 2.44 -3.77 -20.34
CA LYS A 186 2.09 -3.95 -21.76
C LYS A 186 2.85 -2.97 -22.67
N LEU A 187 2.94 -1.71 -22.28
CA LEU A 187 3.61 -0.67 -23.05
C LEU A 187 5.10 -0.94 -23.24
N ILE A 188 5.78 -1.37 -22.16
CA ILE A 188 7.20 -1.76 -22.21
C ILE A 188 7.41 -3.20 -22.71
N ARG A 189 6.32 -3.87 -23.15
CA ARG A 189 6.33 -5.21 -23.76
C ARG A 189 6.86 -6.32 -22.85
N VAL A 190 6.74 -6.21 -21.55
CA VAL A 190 7.05 -7.31 -20.61
C VAL A 190 5.90 -8.32 -20.67
N LYS A 191 6.19 -9.53 -21.12
CA LYS A 191 5.21 -10.61 -21.34
C LYS A 191 5.36 -11.77 -20.36
N ASP A 192 6.53 -11.90 -19.74
CA ASP A 192 6.81 -12.97 -18.77
C ASP A 192 6.01 -12.73 -17.49
N SER A 193 5.20 -13.72 -17.10
CA SER A 193 4.30 -13.64 -15.93
C SER A 193 5.06 -13.43 -14.61
N VAL A 194 6.27 -14.02 -14.48
CA VAL A 194 7.11 -13.83 -13.30
C VAL A 194 7.57 -12.37 -13.21
N ALA A 195 8.09 -11.83 -14.32
CA ALA A 195 8.58 -10.45 -14.38
C ALA A 195 7.44 -9.44 -14.17
N VAL A 196 6.27 -9.68 -14.74
CA VAL A 196 5.06 -8.84 -14.54
C VAL A 196 4.66 -8.84 -13.08
N GLY A 197 4.57 -10.01 -12.44
CA GLY A 197 4.21 -10.13 -11.03
C GLY A 197 5.20 -9.40 -10.12
N ILE A 198 6.50 -9.65 -10.29
CA ILE A 198 7.57 -9.00 -9.52
C ILE A 198 7.53 -7.47 -9.70
N GLY A 199 7.39 -6.98 -10.93
CA GLY A 199 7.35 -5.55 -11.21
C GLY A 199 6.15 -4.86 -10.55
N ILE A 200 4.96 -5.45 -10.62
CA ILE A 200 3.75 -4.89 -10.01
C ILE A 200 3.85 -4.92 -8.49
N GLY A 201 4.27 -6.04 -7.89
CA GLY A 201 4.34 -6.18 -6.44
C GLY A 201 5.41 -5.28 -5.82
N THR A 202 6.59 -5.17 -6.43
CA THR A 202 7.68 -4.27 -5.97
C THR A 202 7.29 -2.79 -6.08
N ALA A 203 6.53 -2.42 -7.11
CA ALA A 203 6.11 -1.04 -7.33
C ALA A 203 4.92 -0.63 -6.46
N SER A 204 4.00 -1.57 -6.13
CA SER A 204 2.63 -1.23 -5.68
C SER A 204 2.16 -2.08 -4.50
N HIS A 205 3.05 -2.85 -3.91
CA HIS A 205 2.79 -3.69 -2.72
C HIS A 205 1.47 -4.48 -2.79
N ALA A 206 0.71 -4.59 -1.69
CA ALA A 206 -0.53 -5.39 -1.62
C ALA A 206 -1.63 -4.91 -2.58
N MET A 207 -1.71 -3.60 -2.86
CA MET A 207 -2.73 -3.06 -3.78
C MET A 207 -2.47 -3.48 -5.22
N GLY A 208 -1.21 -3.45 -5.67
CA GLY A 208 -0.82 -3.98 -6.97
C GLY A 208 -0.98 -5.50 -7.05
N THR A 209 -0.70 -6.20 -5.96
CA THR A 209 -0.87 -7.66 -5.89
C THR A 209 -2.32 -8.08 -6.09
N SER A 210 -3.30 -7.36 -5.57
CA SER A 210 -4.71 -7.62 -5.86
C SER A 210 -4.99 -7.59 -7.36
N LYS A 211 -4.36 -6.65 -8.07
CA LYS A 211 -4.48 -6.58 -9.53
C LYS A 211 -3.70 -7.68 -10.25
N ALA A 212 -2.53 -8.04 -9.76
CA ALA A 212 -1.74 -9.13 -10.30
C ALA A 212 -2.47 -10.48 -10.18
N ILE A 213 -3.20 -10.74 -9.09
CA ILE A 213 -4.04 -11.93 -8.91
C ILE A 213 -5.14 -11.99 -9.98
N GLU A 214 -5.76 -10.87 -10.33
CA GLU A 214 -6.75 -10.81 -11.43
C GLU A 214 -6.13 -11.07 -12.80
N MET A 215 -4.83 -10.83 -12.97
CA MET A 215 -4.11 -11.07 -14.24
C MET A 215 -3.73 -12.55 -14.42
N GLY A 216 -3.39 -13.25 -13.33
CA GLY A 216 -3.07 -14.65 -13.34
C GLY A 216 -2.51 -15.15 -12.01
N GLU A 217 -2.54 -16.50 -11.85
CA GLU A 217 -2.05 -17.15 -10.62
C GLU A 217 -0.54 -16.90 -10.40
N VAL A 218 0.25 -16.95 -11.48
CA VAL A 218 1.70 -16.74 -11.43
C VAL A 218 2.03 -15.29 -11.10
N GLU A 219 1.38 -14.34 -11.77
CA GLU A 219 1.53 -12.92 -11.53
C GLU A 219 1.19 -12.58 -10.08
N GLY A 220 0.08 -13.13 -9.56
CA GLY A 220 -0.35 -12.94 -8.17
C GLY A 220 0.64 -13.51 -7.17
N ALA A 221 1.12 -14.74 -7.37
CA ALA A 221 2.07 -15.42 -6.50
C ALA A 221 3.42 -14.68 -6.46
N MET A 222 3.95 -14.30 -7.62
CA MET A 222 5.23 -13.58 -7.72
C MET A 222 5.13 -12.15 -7.17
N SER A 223 4.00 -11.49 -7.37
CA SER A 223 3.71 -10.18 -6.77
C SER A 223 3.67 -10.27 -5.24
N GLY A 224 2.98 -11.27 -4.68
CA GLY A 224 2.96 -11.51 -3.23
C GLY A 224 4.34 -11.77 -2.64
N LEU A 225 5.18 -12.55 -3.33
CA LEU A 225 6.57 -12.79 -2.94
C LEU A 225 7.38 -11.48 -2.92
N SER A 226 7.23 -10.68 -3.95
CA SER A 226 8.01 -9.44 -4.08
C SER A 226 7.70 -8.43 -2.97
N ILE A 227 6.49 -8.43 -2.40
CA ILE A 227 6.15 -7.59 -1.24
C ILE A 227 7.08 -7.90 -0.07
N ALA A 228 7.24 -9.19 0.27
CA ALA A 228 8.05 -9.61 1.41
C ALA A 228 9.52 -9.24 1.20
N ILE A 229 10.06 -9.56 0.02
CA ILE A 229 11.47 -9.26 -0.33
C ILE A 229 11.69 -7.75 -0.38
N ALA A 230 10.80 -6.98 -1.01
CA ALA A 230 10.90 -5.52 -1.07
C ALA A 230 10.84 -4.88 0.32
N GLY A 231 10.02 -5.43 1.23
CA GLY A 231 9.99 -5.01 2.62
C GLY A 231 11.35 -5.14 3.30
N ILE A 232 11.97 -6.33 3.20
CA ILE A 232 13.30 -6.60 3.76
C ILE A 232 14.35 -5.70 3.09
N CYS A 233 14.34 -5.61 1.75
CA CYS A 233 15.27 -4.76 1.01
C CYS A 233 15.16 -3.29 1.44
N THR A 234 13.95 -2.77 1.61
CA THR A 234 13.74 -1.37 2.00
C THR A 234 14.24 -1.11 3.41
N VAL A 235 14.01 -2.03 4.36
CA VAL A 235 14.54 -1.92 5.73
C VAL A 235 16.07 -1.89 5.74
N VAL A 236 16.73 -2.65 4.86
CA VAL A 236 18.20 -2.67 4.75
C VAL A 236 18.74 -1.47 3.98
N LEU A 237 18.08 -1.06 2.90
CA LEU A 237 18.54 0.02 2.04
C LEU A 237 18.29 1.42 2.63
N MET A 238 17.18 1.62 3.35
CA MET A 238 16.81 2.91 3.90
C MET A 238 17.91 3.53 4.79
N PRO A 239 18.51 2.81 5.77
CA PRO A 239 19.66 3.31 6.55
C PRO A 239 20.81 3.79 5.68
N LEU A 240 21.17 3.01 4.67
CA LEU A 240 22.28 3.32 3.77
C LEU A 240 22.02 4.62 3.00
N PHE A 241 20.80 4.79 2.48
CA PHE A 241 20.43 6.01 1.77
C PHE A 241 20.33 7.23 2.69
N VAL A 242 19.76 7.06 3.90
CA VAL A 242 19.73 8.15 4.88
C VAL A 242 21.13 8.61 5.25
N MET A 243 22.05 7.68 5.51
CA MET A 243 23.43 7.99 5.84
C MET A 243 24.19 8.72 4.69
N LEU A 244 23.88 8.36 3.44
CA LEU A 244 24.57 8.91 2.27
C LEU A 244 24.02 10.28 1.83
N PHE A 245 22.71 10.48 1.93
CA PHE A 245 22.02 11.61 1.29
C PHE A 245 21.33 12.58 2.25
N ILE A 246 21.04 12.16 3.48
CA ILE A 246 20.31 12.98 4.47
C ILE A 246 21.25 13.28 5.64
N LYS A 247 21.71 14.54 5.69
CA LYS A 247 22.52 15.06 6.78
C LYS A 247 21.67 15.88 7.74
#